data_ba0522567fade179dbb258cf3fcc571f
#
_entry.id   ba0522567fade179dbb258cf3fcc571f
#
_cell.length_a   1.000
_cell.length_b   1.000
_cell.length_c   1.000
_cell.angle_alpha   90.00
_cell.angle_beta   90.00
_cell.angle_gamma   90.00
#
_symmetry.space_group_name_H-M   'P 1'
#
loop_
_entity.id
_entity.type
_entity.pdbx_description
1 polymer ?
#
loop_
_entity_poly.entity_id
_entity_poly.type
_entity_poly.pdbx_seq_one_letter_code
_entity_poly.pdbx_strand_id
1 'polypeptide(L)'
;MEKENSNKSMHGTTILAVRKGNNVVIAGDGQVTLGNTIMKSNAKKVRRLADNKVIAGFAGATADAFTLFERLEAKLEQYPDQLSRACVELAKDWRTDRYLRRLEALMIVADKDVSLLLSGTGDVLETDDGILAIGSGGPFALSAAKALIKNTNLNAKEVAIESL
;
A
#
# COMPACT_ATOMS: atom_id res chain seq x y z
N MET A 1 39.67 -12.95 -17.34
CA MET A 1 38.96 -12.28 -16.26
C MET A 1 37.55 -11.98 -16.77
N GLU A 2 36.65 -12.92 -16.59
CA GLU A 2 35.25 -12.70 -16.91
C GLU A 2 34.62 -11.86 -15.79
N LYS A 3 34.16 -10.70 -16.16
CA LYS A 3 33.31 -9.90 -15.27
C LYS A 3 31.96 -10.61 -15.17
N GLU A 4 31.71 -11.26 -14.07
CA GLU A 4 30.35 -11.64 -13.68
C GLU A 4 29.51 -10.38 -13.60
N ASN A 5 28.76 -10.13 -14.65
CA ASN A 5 27.60 -9.24 -14.59
C ASN A 5 26.57 -9.89 -13.66
N SER A 6 26.64 -9.57 -12.38
CA SER A 6 25.54 -9.83 -11.49
C SER A 6 24.38 -8.94 -11.95
N ASN A 7 23.55 -9.46 -12.83
CA ASN A 7 22.22 -8.96 -13.07
C ASN A 7 21.46 -9.10 -11.74
N LYS A 8 21.66 -8.14 -10.83
CA LYS A 8 20.68 -7.90 -9.79
C LYS A 8 19.43 -7.46 -10.51
N SER A 9 18.53 -8.41 -10.75
CA SER A 9 17.18 -8.09 -11.14
C SER A 9 16.62 -7.18 -10.06
N MET A 10 16.56 -5.89 -10.35
CA MET A 10 15.87 -4.93 -9.49
C MET A 10 14.38 -5.28 -9.57
N HIS A 11 13.90 -6.04 -8.60
CA HIS A 11 12.48 -6.27 -8.43
C HIS A 11 11.87 -4.98 -7.91
N GLY A 12 11.50 -4.10 -8.84
CA GLY A 12 10.74 -2.92 -8.52
C GLY A 12 9.39 -3.31 -7.96
N THR A 13 9.04 -2.81 -6.79
CA THR A 13 7.70 -2.95 -6.23
C THR A 13 6.90 -1.69 -6.52
N THR A 14 5.71 -1.86 -7.05
CA THR A 14 4.74 -0.77 -7.20
C THR A 14 3.46 -1.15 -6.50
N ILE A 15 3.00 -0.30 -5.61
CA ILE A 15 1.70 -0.41 -4.94
C ILE A 15 0.91 0.85 -5.27
N LEU A 16 -0.30 0.68 -5.75
CA LEU A 16 -1.21 1.76 -6.12
C LEU A 16 -2.54 1.58 -5.41
N ALA A 17 -3.03 2.63 -4.77
CA ALA A 17 -4.38 2.71 -4.22
C ALA A 17 -5.20 3.70 -5.04
N VAL A 18 -6.38 3.30 -5.45
CA VAL A 18 -7.33 4.13 -6.18
C VAL A 18 -8.67 4.07 -5.47
N ARG A 19 -9.17 5.24 -5.09
CA ARG A 19 -10.52 5.41 -4.55
C ARG A 19 -11.37 6.19 -5.53
N LYS A 20 -12.50 5.62 -5.92
CA LYS A 20 -13.47 6.29 -6.78
C LYS A 20 -14.89 5.91 -6.36
N GLY A 21 -15.70 6.90 -6.05
CA GLY A 21 -17.03 6.68 -5.49
C GLY A 21 -16.92 5.95 -4.14
N ASN A 22 -17.66 4.84 -3.99
CA ASN A 22 -17.65 4.01 -2.79
C ASN A 22 -16.63 2.86 -2.85
N ASN A 23 -15.81 2.81 -3.90
CA ASN A 23 -14.87 1.72 -4.12
C ASN A 23 -13.43 2.16 -3.87
N VAL A 24 -12.67 1.32 -3.18
CA VAL A 24 -11.23 1.45 -3.04
C VAL A 24 -10.56 0.17 -3.53
N VAL A 25 -9.51 0.34 -4.30
CA VAL A 25 -8.69 -0.76 -4.84
C VAL A 25 -7.25 -0.52 -4.47
N ILE A 26 -6.59 -1.53 -3.94
CA ILE A 26 -5.13 -1.56 -3.82
C ILE A 26 -4.60 -2.65 -4.75
N ALA A 27 -3.70 -2.25 -5.63
CA ALA A 27 -3.06 -3.14 -6.59
C ALA A 27 -1.55 -3.07 -6.43
N GLY A 28 -0.91 -4.21 -6.58
CA GLY A 28 0.55 -4.34 -6.60
C GLY A 28 0.97 -5.24 -7.75
N ASP A 29 2.27 -5.33 -7.99
CA ASP A 29 2.80 -6.17 -9.06
C ASP A 29 2.33 -7.63 -8.91
N GLY A 30 1.46 -8.07 -9.82
CA GLY A 30 0.87 -9.40 -9.82
C GLY A 30 -0.27 -9.64 -8.84
N GLN A 31 -0.74 -8.62 -8.10
CA GLN A 31 -1.84 -8.76 -7.15
C GLN A 31 -2.79 -7.56 -7.21
N VAL A 32 -4.10 -7.85 -7.27
CA VAL A 32 -5.15 -6.84 -7.19
C VAL A 32 -6.14 -7.24 -6.09
N THR A 33 -6.42 -6.32 -5.18
CA THR A 33 -7.40 -6.52 -4.11
C THR A 33 -8.49 -5.46 -4.22
N LEU A 34 -9.71 -5.90 -4.47
CA LEU A 34 -10.89 -5.06 -4.62
C LEU A 34 -11.86 -5.32 -3.48
N GLY A 35 -12.17 -4.28 -2.70
CA GLY A 35 -13.20 -4.34 -1.66
C GLY A 35 -13.20 -5.66 -0.87
N ASN A 36 -13.96 -6.65 -1.30
CA ASN A 36 -14.10 -7.94 -0.63
C ASN A 36 -13.43 -9.12 -1.34
N THR A 37 -12.68 -8.91 -2.42
CA THR A 37 -12.15 -10.00 -3.23
C THR A 37 -10.69 -9.80 -3.59
N ILE A 38 -9.86 -10.84 -3.37
CA ILE A 38 -8.52 -10.91 -3.93
C ILE A 38 -8.66 -11.47 -5.36
N MET A 39 -8.28 -10.66 -6.36
CA MET A 39 -8.44 -11.01 -7.77
C MET A 39 -7.25 -11.79 -8.33
N LYS A 40 -6.05 -11.54 -7.78
CA LYS A 40 -4.82 -12.22 -8.16
C LYS A 40 -3.84 -12.14 -6.99
N SER A 41 -3.27 -13.27 -6.56
CA SER A 41 -2.44 -13.32 -5.36
C SER A 41 -1.05 -13.92 -5.61
N ASN A 42 -0.28 -13.33 -6.51
CA ASN A 42 1.10 -13.73 -6.76
C ASN A 42 2.11 -12.99 -5.88
N ALA A 43 1.73 -11.85 -5.33
CA ALA A 43 2.55 -11.05 -4.44
C ALA A 43 1.94 -11.04 -3.03
N LYS A 44 2.80 -11.15 -2.01
CA LYS A 44 2.39 -11.14 -0.60
C LYS A 44 2.41 -9.74 0.01
N LYS A 45 2.45 -8.70 -0.82
CA LYS A 45 2.62 -7.31 -0.39
C LYS A 45 1.32 -6.52 -0.30
N VAL A 46 0.19 -7.12 -0.66
CA VAL A 46 -1.15 -6.58 -0.44
C VAL A 46 -1.94 -7.58 0.38
N ARG A 47 -2.55 -7.13 1.47
CA ARG A 47 -3.30 -7.97 2.41
C ARG A 47 -4.59 -7.33 2.87
N ARG A 48 -5.53 -8.19 3.27
CA ARG A 48 -6.72 -7.81 4.02
C ARG A 48 -6.50 -8.04 5.50
N LEU A 49 -6.92 -7.09 6.30
CA LEU A 49 -6.81 -7.10 7.75
C LEU A 49 -8.17 -6.75 8.38
N ALA A 50 -8.29 -6.93 9.70
CA ALA A 50 -9.47 -6.54 10.47
C ALA A 50 -10.79 -7.09 9.87
N ASP A 51 -10.89 -8.41 9.73
CA ASP A 51 -12.07 -9.10 9.15
C ASP A 51 -12.47 -8.53 7.77
N ASN A 52 -11.48 -8.33 6.91
CA ASN A 52 -11.63 -7.80 5.55
C ASN A 52 -12.09 -6.33 5.45
N LYS A 53 -12.11 -5.60 6.55
CA LYS A 53 -12.49 -4.17 6.55
C LYS A 53 -11.38 -3.24 6.11
N VAL A 54 -10.12 -3.69 6.20
CA VAL A 54 -8.92 -2.90 5.91
C VAL A 54 -8.08 -3.62 4.86
N ILE A 55 -7.57 -2.86 3.92
CA ILE A 55 -6.60 -3.33 2.92
C ILE A 55 -5.30 -2.59 3.15
N ALA A 56 -4.19 -3.31 3.13
CA ALA A 56 -2.86 -2.71 3.28
C ALA A 56 -1.92 -3.19 2.17
N GLY A 57 -1.12 -2.27 1.65
CA GLY A 57 -0.08 -2.55 0.67
C GLY A 57 1.27 -2.05 1.16
N PHE A 58 2.34 -2.78 0.85
CA PHE A 58 3.68 -2.55 1.36
C PHE A 58 4.72 -2.52 0.24
N ALA A 59 5.58 -1.53 0.25
CA ALA A 59 6.75 -1.44 -0.62
C ALA A 59 8.03 -1.50 0.23
N GLY A 60 8.80 -2.56 0.05
CA GLY A 60 10.01 -2.87 0.81
C GLY A 60 10.32 -4.37 0.81
N ALA A 61 11.19 -4.82 1.68
CA ALA A 61 11.54 -6.23 1.81
C ALA A 61 10.35 -7.06 2.35
N THR A 62 10.17 -8.25 1.83
CA THR A 62 9.03 -9.12 2.20
C THR A 62 9.00 -9.48 3.68
N ALA A 63 10.17 -9.75 4.28
CA ALA A 63 10.26 -10.04 5.71
C ALA A 63 9.79 -8.87 6.58
N ASP A 64 10.09 -7.64 6.16
CA ASP A 64 9.69 -6.41 6.85
C ASP A 64 8.18 -6.18 6.73
N ALA A 65 7.61 -6.55 5.57
CA ALA A 65 6.17 -6.46 5.35
C ALA A 65 5.38 -7.29 6.36
N PHE A 66 5.80 -8.51 6.64
CA PHE A 66 5.13 -9.37 7.62
C PHE A 66 5.12 -8.75 9.01
N THR A 67 6.26 -8.22 9.45
CA THR A 67 6.37 -7.56 10.76
C THR A 67 5.44 -6.36 10.86
N LEU A 68 5.43 -5.50 9.85
CA LEU A 68 4.60 -4.30 9.85
C LEU A 68 3.10 -4.61 9.73
N PHE A 69 2.72 -5.62 8.97
CA PHE A 69 1.34 -6.07 8.91
C PHE A 69 0.84 -6.63 10.25
N GLU A 70 1.67 -7.40 10.96
CA GLU A 70 1.35 -7.89 12.31
C GLU A 70 1.17 -6.73 13.30
N ARG A 71 2.05 -5.75 13.24
CA ARG A 71 1.96 -4.55 14.10
C ARG A 71 0.72 -3.73 13.78
N LEU A 72 0.40 -3.57 12.51
CA LEU A 72 -0.84 -2.89 12.09
C LEU A 72 -2.07 -3.62 12.60
N GLU A 73 -2.11 -4.93 12.47
CA GLU A 73 -3.22 -5.78 12.90
C GLU A 73 -3.46 -5.64 14.41
N ALA A 74 -2.40 -5.63 15.21
CA ALA A 74 -2.49 -5.37 16.65
C ALA A 74 -3.08 -3.99 16.97
N LYS A 75 -2.70 -2.96 16.22
CA LYS A 75 -3.28 -1.61 16.39
C LYS A 75 -4.75 -1.55 15.97
N LEU A 76 -5.14 -2.27 14.92
CA LEU A 76 -6.53 -2.35 14.48
C LEU A 76 -7.41 -3.07 15.51
N GLU A 77 -6.90 -4.07 16.20
CA GLU A 77 -7.60 -4.71 17.32
C GLU A 77 -7.74 -3.78 18.53
N GLN A 78 -6.72 -3.00 18.80
CA GLN A 78 -6.73 -2.02 19.92
C GLN A 78 -7.65 -0.83 19.64
N TYR A 79 -7.75 -0.40 18.39
CA TYR A 79 -8.56 0.74 17.96
C TYR A 79 -9.55 0.33 16.86
N PRO A 80 -10.56 -0.50 17.18
CA PRO A 80 -11.50 -1.00 16.19
C PRO A 80 -12.28 0.14 15.54
N ASP A 81 -12.48 0.04 14.23
CA ASP A 81 -13.18 1.04 13.41
C ASP A 81 -12.59 2.47 13.46
N GLN A 82 -11.32 2.59 13.87
CA GLN A 82 -10.58 3.84 13.95
C GLN A 82 -9.26 3.74 13.17
N LEU A 83 -9.36 3.62 11.84
CA LEU A 83 -8.19 3.39 11.00
C LEU A 83 -7.12 4.48 11.15
N SER A 84 -7.52 5.74 11.11
CA SER A 84 -6.57 6.86 11.23
C SER A 84 -5.81 6.82 12.55
N ARG A 85 -6.49 6.51 13.65
CA ARG A 85 -5.84 6.38 14.97
C ARG A 85 -4.89 5.19 15.01
N ALA A 86 -5.31 4.02 14.52
CA ALA A 86 -4.46 2.84 14.45
C ALA A 86 -3.18 3.12 13.64
N CYS A 87 -3.30 3.79 12.52
CA CYS A 87 -2.17 4.17 11.67
C CYS A 87 -1.24 5.18 12.32
N VAL A 88 -1.77 6.18 13.01
CA VAL A 88 -0.96 7.15 13.77
C VAL A 88 -0.16 6.46 14.87
N GLU A 89 -0.79 5.56 15.62
CA GLU A 89 -0.10 4.80 16.67
C GLU A 89 0.96 3.84 16.09
N LEU A 90 0.68 3.20 14.95
CA LEU A 90 1.68 2.41 14.26
C LEU A 90 2.87 3.27 13.78
N ALA A 91 2.61 4.43 13.22
CA ALA A 91 3.66 5.34 12.74
C ALA A 91 4.56 5.83 13.89
N LYS A 92 4.01 6.09 15.06
CA LYS A 92 4.77 6.40 16.28
C LYS A 92 5.68 5.25 16.68
N ASP A 93 5.16 4.03 16.71
CA ASP A 93 5.94 2.84 17.02
C ASP A 93 7.03 2.60 15.98
N TRP A 94 6.72 2.77 14.71
CA TRP A 94 7.68 2.61 13.63
C TRP A 94 8.87 3.56 13.75
N ARG A 95 8.59 4.81 14.09
CA ARG A 95 9.63 5.81 14.29
C ARG A 95 10.53 5.53 15.51
N THR A 96 9.95 5.02 16.60
CA THR A 96 10.61 4.95 17.92
C THR A 96 11.13 3.56 18.30
N ASP A 97 10.53 2.50 17.76
CA ASP A 97 10.95 1.13 18.02
C ASP A 97 12.34 0.86 17.41
N ARG A 98 13.23 0.28 18.18
CA ARG A 98 14.62 0.01 17.76
C ARG A 98 14.73 -0.87 16.52
N TYR A 99 13.82 -1.82 16.38
CA TYR A 99 13.76 -2.73 15.24
C TYR A 99 13.06 -2.09 14.06
N LEU A 100 11.84 -1.58 14.25
CA LEU A 100 11.01 -1.03 13.19
C LEU A 100 11.63 0.20 12.51
N ARG A 101 12.27 1.09 13.27
CA ARG A 101 12.87 2.32 12.71
C ARG A 101 13.98 2.09 11.68
N ARG A 102 14.53 0.86 11.62
CA ARG A 102 15.53 0.48 10.61
C ARG A 102 14.92 0.00 9.31
N LEU A 103 13.61 -0.21 9.26
CA LEU A 103 12.92 -0.68 8.09
C LEU A 103 12.69 0.48 7.12
N GLU A 104 13.38 0.42 5.98
CA GLU A 104 13.15 1.34 4.86
C GLU A 104 11.98 0.83 4.04
N ALA A 105 10.81 1.38 4.29
CA ALA A 105 9.58 0.93 3.68
C ALA A 105 8.52 2.02 3.65
N LEU A 106 7.53 1.83 2.81
CA LEU A 106 6.30 2.62 2.76
C LEU A 106 5.12 1.67 2.80
N MET A 107 4.04 2.12 3.39
CA MET A 107 2.79 1.36 3.49
C MET A 107 1.60 2.23 3.12
N ILE A 108 0.67 1.66 2.37
CA ILE A 108 -0.65 2.25 2.13
C ILE A 108 -1.67 1.42 2.87
N VAL A 109 -2.58 2.09 3.57
CA VAL A 109 -3.67 1.45 4.31
C VAL A 109 -4.98 2.13 3.96
N ALA A 110 -6.00 1.35 3.65
CA ALA A 110 -7.31 1.89 3.27
C ALA A 110 -8.45 1.08 3.88
N ASP A 111 -9.51 1.80 4.24
CA ASP A 111 -10.81 1.22 4.55
C ASP A 111 -11.89 1.85 3.65
N LYS A 112 -13.16 1.64 3.98
CA LYS A 112 -14.29 2.20 3.22
C LYS A 112 -14.30 3.73 3.15
N ASP A 113 -13.66 4.42 4.10
CA ASP A 113 -13.76 5.88 4.27
C ASP A 113 -12.47 6.62 3.92
N VAL A 114 -11.29 6.03 4.18
CA VAL A 114 -10.01 6.74 4.10
C VAL A 114 -8.89 5.88 3.53
N SER A 115 -7.96 6.53 2.83
CA SER A 115 -6.70 5.94 2.35
C SER A 115 -5.54 6.73 2.91
N LEU A 116 -4.59 6.04 3.55
CA LEU A 116 -3.45 6.64 4.24
C LEU A 116 -2.13 6.06 3.75
N LEU A 117 -1.12 6.93 3.70
CA LEU A 117 0.27 6.52 3.44
C LEU A 117 1.07 6.69 4.72
N LEU A 118 1.78 5.63 5.12
CA LEU A 118 2.63 5.60 6.30
C LEU A 118 4.09 5.42 5.92
N SER A 119 4.97 6.10 6.65
CA SER A 119 6.41 5.95 6.50
C SER A 119 7.12 5.71 7.84
N GLY A 120 8.34 5.21 7.77
CA GLY A 120 9.20 4.98 8.95
C GLY A 120 9.66 6.27 9.65
N THR A 121 9.44 7.43 9.05
CA THR A 121 9.70 8.73 9.67
C THR A 121 8.59 9.20 10.60
N GLY A 122 7.51 8.43 10.71
CA GLY A 122 6.36 8.73 11.54
C GLY A 122 5.26 9.51 10.82
N ASP A 123 5.38 9.68 9.51
CA ASP A 123 4.38 10.39 8.71
C ASP A 123 3.16 9.53 8.42
N VAL A 124 2.00 10.14 8.51
CA VAL A 124 0.72 9.59 8.06
C VAL A 124 0.07 10.64 7.16
N LEU A 125 -0.04 10.32 5.88
CA LEU A 125 -0.52 11.24 4.85
C LEU A 125 -1.83 10.74 4.24
N GLU A 126 -2.75 11.64 4.03
CA GLU A 126 -4.00 11.44 3.29
C GLU A 126 -4.00 12.34 2.06
N THR A 127 -4.55 11.86 0.93
CA THR A 127 -4.68 12.66 -0.29
C THR A 127 -6.14 13.01 -0.56
N ASP A 128 -6.38 14.19 -1.13
CA ASP A 128 -7.72 14.67 -1.47
C ASP A 128 -8.31 13.97 -2.69
N ASP A 129 -7.48 13.49 -3.60
CA ASP A 129 -7.91 12.86 -4.85
C ASP A 129 -8.12 11.34 -4.76
N GLY A 130 -7.84 10.75 -3.60
CA GLY A 130 -8.03 9.32 -3.36
C GLY A 130 -7.04 8.40 -4.06
N ILE A 131 -5.92 8.93 -4.58
CA ILE A 131 -4.89 8.15 -5.27
C ILE A 131 -3.58 8.23 -4.49
N LEU A 132 -3.03 7.07 -4.14
CA LEU A 132 -1.73 6.92 -3.49
C LEU A 132 -0.90 5.88 -4.23
N ALA A 133 0.40 6.12 -4.37
CA ALA A 133 1.30 5.15 -4.96
C ALA A 133 2.64 5.15 -4.22
N ILE A 134 3.21 3.97 -4.06
CA ILE A 134 4.50 3.74 -3.40
C ILE A 134 5.33 2.74 -4.18
N GLY A 135 6.62 2.70 -3.85
CA GLY A 135 7.60 1.84 -4.52
C GLY A 135 8.26 2.52 -5.71
N SER A 136 9.17 1.79 -6.37
CA SER A 136 10.00 2.34 -7.47
C SER A 136 9.19 2.78 -8.69
N GLY A 137 8.10 2.07 -9.00
CA GLY A 137 7.17 2.44 -10.07
C GLY A 137 6.05 3.38 -9.64
N GLY A 138 6.03 3.81 -8.37
CA GLY A 138 4.97 4.63 -7.79
C GLY A 138 4.67 5.91 -8.57
N PRO A 139 5.65 6.75 -8.90
CA PRO A 139 5.42 7.99 -9.64
C PRO A 139 4.76 7.77 -11.02
N PHE A 140 5.12 6.70 -11.71
CA PHE A 140 4.50 6.37 -13.00
C PHE A 140 3.06 5.93 -12.84
N ALA A 141 2.79 5.03 -11.91
CA ALA A 141 1.44 4.56 -11.62
C ALA A 141 0.54 5.70 -11.13
N LEU A 142 1.05 6.56 -10.28
CA LEU A 142 0.34 7.75 -9.78
C LEU A 142 -0.08 8.69 -10.92
N SER A 143 0.85 9.01 -11.82
CA SER A 143 0.59 9.90 -12.95
C SER A 143 -0.43 9.30 -13.91
N ALA A 144 -0.31 8.01 -14.20
CA ALA A 144 -1.26 7.28 -15.06
C ALA A 144 -2.66 7.26 -14.43
N ALA A 145 -2.77 6.93 -13.15
CA ALA A 145 -4.05 6.88 -12.45
C ALA A 145 -4.75 8.24 -12.40
N LYS A 146 -4.02 9.31 -12.12
CA LYS A 146 -4.56 10.67 -12.14
C LYS A 146 -5.07 11.07 -13.51
N ALA A 147 -4.33 10.75 -14.57
CA ALA A 147 -4.75 11.04 -15.94
C ALA A 147 -6.02 10.26 -16.34
N LEU A 148 -6.08 8.98 -15.99
CA LEU A 148 -7.24 8.13 -16.30
C LEU A 148 -8.49 8.54 -15.54
N ILE A 149 -8.39 8.87 -14.27
CA ILE A 149 -9.53 9.36 -13.48
C ILE A 149 -10.08 10.65 -14.03
N LYS A 150 -9.21 11.56 -14.43
CA LYS A 150 -9.60 12.88 -14.97
C LYS A 150 -10.24 12.80 -16.35
N ASN A 151 -9.77 11.90 -17.23
CA ASN A 151 -10.06 11.91 -18.64
C ASN A 151 -10.91 10.73 -19.13
N THR A 152 -11.28 9.80 -18.25
CA THR A 152 -12.08 8.62 -18.58
C THR A 152 -13.18 8.38 -17.56
N ASN A 153 -14.11 7.47 -17.90
CA ASN A 153 -15.16 6.98 -17.00
C ASN A 153 -14.82 5.60 -16.41
N LEU A 154 -13.56 5.20 -16.44
CA LEU A 154 -13.11 3.93 -15.86
C LEU A 154 -13.39 3.89 -14.35
N ASN A 155 -13.77 2.73 -13.83
CA ASN A 155 -13.92 2.53 -12.40
C ASN A 155 -12.57 2.38 -11.69
N ALA A 156 -12.56 2.33 -10.37
CA ALA A 156 -11.33 2.26 -9.58
C ALA A 156 -10.47 1.04 -9.96
N LYS A 157 -11.07 -0.12 -10.16
CA LYS A 157 -10.37 -1.35 -10.56
C LYS A 157 -9.72 -1.21 -11.93
N GLU A 158 -10.46 -0.71 -12.91
CA GLU A 158 -9.94 -0.51 -14.27
C GLU A 158 -8.80 0.50 -14.29
N VAL A 159 -8.92 1.61 -13.56
CA VAL A 159 -7.85 2.60 -13.41
C VAL A 159 -6.61 1.97 -12.79
N ALA A 160 -6.75 1.18 -11.74
CA ALA A 160 -5.62 0.53 -11.06
C ALA A 160 -4.90 -0.46 -11.99
N ILE A 161 -5.63 -1.27 -12.73
CA ILE A 161 -5.08 -2.26 -13.66
C ILE A 161 -4.34 -1.58 -14.82
N GLU A 162 -4.93 -0.56 -15.42
CA GLU A 162 -4.32 0.17 -16.55
C GLU A 162 -3.10 1.01 -16.14
N SER A 163 -3.02 1.41 -14.89
CA SER A 163 -1.95 2.28 -14.38
C SER A 163 -0.68 1.51 -13.95
N LEU A 164 -0.78 0.21 -13.74
CA LEU A 164 0.34 -0.63 -13.30
C LEU A 164 1.22 -1.15 -14.44
#